data_12b9d10f3d87eaa138fe123ab7bd09f5
#
_entry.id   12b9d10f3d87eaa138fe123ab7bd09f5
#
_cell.length_a   1.000
_cell.length_b   1.000
_cell.length_c   1.000
_cell.angle_alpha   90.00
_cell.angle_beta   90.00
_cell.angle_gamma   90.00
#
_symmetry.space_group_name_H-M   'P 1'
#
loop_
_entity.id
_entity.type
_entity.pdbx_description
1 polymer ?
#
loop_
_entity_poly.entity_id
_entity_poly.type
_entity_poly.pdbx_seq_one_letter_code
_entity_poly.pdbx_strand_id
1 'polypeptide(L)'
;IASALDIYSEESVSADEAGKTLHIYSDNPKIKKILTELFYDTLNVEFNMSSWVRNLVKYGDCFLFNDVHPQHGVINCFPLPISEVEREEGFDPNDPMAVRFRWVTQGNQVLENWQVSHMRLLGNDAFLPYGASVLEPARRIWRQMILLEDAMLVHRIVRAPGRRVFYIDVGNVPPEEV
;
A
#
# COMPACT_ATOMS: atom_id res chain seq x y z
N ILE A 1 -1.75 -6.08 10.67
CA ILE A 1 -1.74 -5.24 9.46
C ILE A 1 -0.51 -5.54 8.63
N ALA A 2 0.72 -5.46 9.18
CA ALA A 2 1.94 -5.74 8.42
C ALA A 2 1.89 -7.11 7.74
N SER A 3 1.60 -8.16 8.49
CA SER A 3 1.50 -9.54 7.96
C SER A 3 0.46 -9.69 6.83
N ALA A 4 -0.65 -8.96 6.90
CA ALA A 4 -1.63 -8.98 5.82
C ALA A 4 -1.07 -8.33 4.53
N LEU A 5 -0.34 -7.22 4.67
CA LEU A 5 0.31 -6.57 3.52
C LEU A 5 1.39 -7.45 2.90
N ASP A 6 2.15 -8.18 3.74
CA ASP A 6 3.19 -9.09 3.29
C ASP A 6 2.57 -10.26 2.50
N ILE A 7 1.49 -10.87 3.01
CA ILE A 7 0.75 -11.93 2.30
C ILE A 7 0.22 -11.42 0.95
N TYR A 8 -0.44 -10.24 0.92
CA TYR A 8 -0.94 -9.68 -0.34
C TYR A 8 0.18 -9.42 -1.35
N SER A 9 1.33 -8.92 -0.91
CA SER A 9 2.46 -8.65 -1.80
C SER A 9 3.12 -9.93 -2.30
N GLU A 10 3.29 -10.94 -1.45
CA GLU A 10 3.90 -12.23 -1.79
C GLU A 10 3.02 -13.01 -2.77
N GLU A 11 1.71 -13.09 -2.51
CA GLU A 11 0.76 -13.78 -3.41
C GLU A 11 0.63 -13.08 -4.76
N SER A 12 0.73 -11.74 -4.79
CA SER A 12 0.66 -10.96 -6.03
C SER A 12 1.91 -11.10 -6.90
N VAL A 13 3.04 -11.48 -6.32
CA VAL A 13 4.35 -11.61 -6.95
C VAL A 13 4.84 -13.05 -6.88
N SER A 14 3.91 -14.01 -6.96
CA SER A 14 4.26 -15.43 -6.93
C SER A 14 5.08 -15.82 -8.16
N ALA A 15 6.16 -16.55 -7.92
CA ALA A 15 6.99 -17.10 -9.00
C ALA A 15 6.35 -18.37 -9.61
N ASP A 16 6.62 -18.62 -10.87
CA ASP A 16 6.26 -19.85 -11.54
C ASP A 16 7.12 -21.05 -11.07
N GLU A 17 6.88 -22.24 -11.63
CA GLU A 17 7.66 -23.45 -11.34
C GLU A 17 9.16 -23.29 -11.65
N ALA A 18 9.51 -22.36 -12.54
CA ALA A 18 10.92 -22.04 -12.90
C ALA A 18 11.53 -20.94 -12.01
N GLY A 19 10.80 -20.44 -11.01
CA GLY A 19 11.23 -19.39 -10.10
C GLY A 19 11.22 -17.99 -10.70
N LYS A 20 10.47 -17.77 -11.79
CA LYS A 20 10.36 -16.46 -12.46
C LYS A 20 8.99 -15.83 -12.19
N THR A 21 9.01 -14.54 -11.90
CA THR A 21 7.79 -13.72 -11.74
C THR A 21 7.45 -12.90 -12.97
N LEU A 22 8.45 -12.60 -13.80
CA LEU A 22 8.28 -11.78 -14.99
C LEU A 22 8.48 -12.61 -16.26
N HIS A 23 7.51 -12.56 -17.16
CA HIS A 23 7.58 -13.23 -18.45
C HIS A 23 7.49 -12.24 -19.59
N ILE A 24 8.44 -12.26 -20.51
CA ILE A 24 8.50 -11.38 -21.67
C ILE A 24 8.19 -12.16 -22.93
N TYR A 25 7.09 -11.80 -23.57
CA TYR A 25 6.63 -12.39 -24.83
C TYR A 25 6.76 -11.36 -25.96
N SER A 26 7.40 -11.74 -27.04
CA SER A 26 7.51 -10.94 -28.25
C SER A 26 7.79 -11.84 -29.46
N ASP A 27 7.15 -11.57 -30.58
CA ASP A 27 7.39 -12.27 -31.85
C ASP A 27 8.74 -11.88 -32.47
N ASN A 28 9.27 -10.71 -32.10
CA ASN A 28 10.54 -10.23 -32.59
C ASN A 28 11.67 -10.56 -31.60
N PRO A 29 12.63 -11.41 -31.98
CA PRO A 29 13.71 -11.83 -31.09
C PRO A 29 14.62 -10.68 -30.66
N LYS A 30 14.80 -9.63 -31.49
CA LYS A 30 15.59 -8.46 -31.14
C LYS A 30 14.93 -7.64 -30.04
N ILE A 31 13.61 -7.41 -30.15
CA ILE A 31 12.83 -6.69 -29.13
C ILE A 31 12.82 -7.49 -27.83
N LYS A 32 12.59 -8.81 -27.91
CA LYS A 32 12.64 -9.68 -26.73
C LYS A 32 13.98 -9.58 -25.99
N LYS A 33 15.10 -9.59 -26.73
CA LYS A 33 16.44 -9.46 -26.13
C LYS A 33 16.61 -8.12 -25.40
N ILE A 34 16.25 -7.00 -26.07
CA ILE A 34 16.36 -5.65 -25.50
C ILE A 34 15.51 -5.53 -24.21
N LEU A 35 14.27 -6.03 -24.26
CA LEU A 35 13.38 -6.00 -23.08
C LEU A 35 13.90 -6.89 -21.96
N THR A 36 14.48 -8.04 -22.28
CA THR A 36 15.07 -8.92 -21.28
C THR A 36 16.26 -8.24 -20.59
N GLU A 37 17.19 -7.66 -21.33
CA GLU A 37 18.31 -6.90 -20.78
C GLU A 37 17.82 -5.72 -19.93
N LEU A 38 16.79 -4.98 -20.38
CA LEU A 38 16.23 -3.86 -19.64
C LEU A 38 15.59 -4.31 -18.32
N PHE A 39 14.69 -5.29 -18.34
CA PHE A 39 13.90 -5.64 -17.17
C PHE A 39 14.64 -6.51 -16.17
N TYR A 40 15.51 -7.41 -16.62
CA TYR A 40 16.26 -8.30 -15.75
C TYR A 40 17.60 -7.69 -15.31
N ASP A 41 18.37 -7.13 -16.25
CA ASP A 41 19.74 -6.70 -15.94
C ASP A 41 19.79 -5.25 -15.46
N THR A 42 19.09 -4.31 -16.14
CA THR A 42 19.16 -2.88 -15.81
C THR A 42 18.25 -2.52 -14.65
N LEU A 43 16.97 -2.89 -14.72
CA LEU A 43 15.97 -2.51 -13.71
C LEU A 43 15.85 -3.51 -12.57
N ASN A 44 16.35 -4.73 -12.75
CA ASN A 44 16.21 -5.83 -11.79
C ASN A 44 14.79 -5.94 -11.21
N VAL A 45 13.81 -6.00 -12.10
CA VAL A 45 12.39 -5.90 -11.74
C VAL A 45 11.96 -7.06 -10.85
N GLU A 46 12.46 -8.27 -11.07
CA GLU A 46 12.12 -9.43 -10.23
C GLU A 46 12.46 -9.21 -8.76
N PHE A 47 13.61 -8.63 -8.49
CA PHE A 47 14.02 -8.33 -7.11
C PHE A 47 13.20 -7.20 -6.48
N ASN A 48 12.94 -6.15 -7.26
CA ASN A 48 12.27 -4.95 -6.74
C ASN A 48 10.75 -5.07 -6.67
N MET A 49 10.14 -5.97 -7.45
CA MET A 49 8.69 -6.08 -7.62
C MET A 49 7.95 -6.27 -6.30
N SER A 50 8.43 -7.14 -5.42
CA SER A 50 7.80 -7.39 -4.12
C SER A 50 7.73 -6.13 -3.27
N SER A 51 8.79 -5.32 -3.24
CA SER A 51 8.82 -4.04 -2.52
C SER A 51 7.86 -3.01 -3.14
N TRP A 52 7.82 -2.92 -4.47
CA TRP A 52 6.92 -1.99 -5.16
C TRP A 52 5.46 -2.36 -4.97
N VAL A 53 5.13 -3.65 -5.09
CA VAL A 53 3.77 -4.15 -4.86
C VAL A 53 3.35 -3.99 -3.41
N ARG A 54 4.26 -4.20 -2.46
CA ARG A 54 3.98 -3.96 -1.04
C ARG A 54 3.61 -2.49 -0.77
N ASN A 55 4.33 -1.55 -1.38
CA ASN A 55 3.99 -0.13 -1.30
C ASN A 55 2.66 0.18 -1.97
N LEU A 56 2.42 -0.40 -3.14
CA LEU A 56 1.16 -0.27 -3.87
C LEU A 56 -0.05 -0.77 -3.05
N VAL A 57 0.04 -1.95 -2.45
CA VAL A 57 -0.99 -2.53 -1.59
C VAL A 57 -1.24 -1.68 -0.34
N LYS A 58 -0.17 -1.17 0.27
CA LYS A 58 -0.24 -0.35 1.49
C LYS A 58 -0.90 1.00 1.27
N TYR A 59 -0.53 1.69 0.20
CA TYR A 59 -0.94 3.08 -0.02
C TYR A 59 -2.02 3.23 -1.11
N GLY A 60 -2.15 2.25 -1.99
CA GLY A 60 -3.00 2.34 -3.17
C GLY A 60 -2.30 2.88 -4.40
N ASP A 61 -1.18 3.57 -4.22
CA ASP A 61 -0.36 4.18 -5.27
C ASP A 61 1.10 3.77 -5.12
N CYS A 62 1.81 3.73 -6.23
CA CYS A 62 3.26 3.60 -6.27
C CYS A 62 3.81 4.43 -7.43
N PHE A 63 4.66 5.38 -7.13
CA PHE A 63 5.34 6.23 -8.10
C PHE A 63 6.77 5.75 -8.26
N LEU A 64 7.14 5.38 -9.47
CA LEU A 64 8.49 5.00 -9.81
C LEU A 64 9.09 6.08 -10.72
N PHE A 65 10.20 6.65 -10.30
CA PHE A 65 10.94 7.59 -11.13
C PHE A 65 11.85 6.83 -12.09
N ASN A 66 11.71 7.12 -13.37
CA ASN A 66 12.52 6.57 -14.43
C ASN A 66 13.68 7.53 -14.71
N ASP A 67 14.90 7.11 -14.39
CA ASP A 67 16.10 7.85 -14.72
C ASP A 67 16.52 7.50 -16.15
N VAL A 68 16.43 8.49 -17.03
CA VAL A 68 16.66 8.30 -18.47
C VAL A 68 17.82 9.15 -18.94
N HIS A 69 18.85 8.49 -19.46
CA HIS A 69 20.00 9.15 -20.06
C HIS A 69 19.84 9.27 -21.58
N PRO A 70 20.16 10.42 -22.21
CA PRO A 70 19.95 10.64 -23.64
C PRO A 70 20.64 9.64 -24.56
N GLN A 71 21.78 9.06 -24.14
CA GLN A 71 22.54 8.11 -24.95
C GLN A 71 22.32 6.64 -24.56
N HIS A 72 21.96 6.37 -23.30
CA HIS A 72 21.87 5.00 -22.76
C HIS A 72 20.43 4.54 -22.52
N GLY A 73 19.44 5.43 -22.71
CA GLY A 73 18.04 5.12 -22.42
C GLY A 73 17.78 5.06 -20.91
N VAL A 74 16.90 4.17 -20.47
CA VAL A 74 16.56 4.00 -19.06
C VAL A 74 17.72 3.34 -18.32
N ILE A 75 18.26 4.02 -17.31
CA ILE A 75 19.39 3.56 -16.51
C ILE A 75 18.92 2.96 -15.19
N ASN A 76 17.90 3.57 -14.58
CA ASN A 76 17.42 3.16 -13.26
C ASN A 76 15.94 3.45 -13.11
N CYS A 77 15.32 2.77 -12.14
CA CYS A 77 13.94 2.99 -11.75
C CYS A 77 13.86 2.84 -10.23
N PHE A 78 13.44 3.88 -9.52
CA PHE A 78 13.36 3.83 -8.07
C PHE A 78 12.05 4.44 -7.55
N PRO A 79 11.53 3.92 -6.43
CA PRO A 79 10.28 4.40 -5.86
C PRO A 79 10.45 5.79 -5.24
N LEU A 80 9.50 6.68 -5.56
CA LEU A 80 9.38 7.98 -4.90
C LEU A 80 8.47 7.85 -3.67
N PRO A 81 8.71 8.66 -2.61
CA PRO A 81 7.82 8.72 -1.46
C PRO A 81 6.44 9.23 -1.89
N ILE A 82 5.40 8.46 -1.59
CA ILE A 82 4.04 8.73 -2.07
C ILE A 82 3.50 10.06 -1.52
N SER A 83 3.91 10.43 -0.31
CA SER A 83 3.51 11.69 0.33
C SER A 83 4.14 12.94 -0.31
N GLU A 84 5.10 12.77 -1.20
CA GLU A 84 5.89 13.86 -1.76
C GLU A 84 5.59 14.10 -3.24
N VAL A 85 4.81 13.23 -3.86
CA VAL A 85 4.50 13.30 -5.29
C VAL A 85 3.01 13.59 -5.48
N GLU A 86 2.73 14.65 -6.18
CA GLU A 86 1.39 15.06 -6.60
C GLU A 86 1.21 14.83 -8.10
N ARG A 87 0.11 14.22 -8.48
CA ARG A 87 -0.31 14.08 -9.87
C ARG A 87 -1.17 15.27 -10.25
N GLU A 88 -0.81 15.95 -11.32
CA GLU A 88 -1.56 17.09 -11.87
C GLU A 88 -2.16 16.72 -13.22
N GLU A 89 -3.46 16.98 -13.34
CA GLU A 89 -4.24 16.81 -14.56
C GLU A 89 -4.91 18.15 -14.91
N GLY A 90 -5.24 18.36 -16.20
CA GLY A 90 -5.98 19.53 -16.63
C GLY A 90 -5.21 20.85 -16.52
N PHE A 91 -3.89 20.81 -16.44
CA PHE A 91 -3.05 22.01 -16.40
C PHE A 91 -2.86 22.65 -17.78
N ASP A 92 -3.04 21.89 -18.87
CA ASP A 92 -2.96 22.40 -20.24
C ASP A 92 -4.38 22.50 -20.84
N PRO A 93 -4.85 23.73 -21.17
CA PRO A 93 -6.15 23.93 -21.82
C PRO A 93 -6.26 23.28 -23.19
N ASN A 94 -5.13 23.05 -23.88
CA ASN A 94 -5.09 22.48 -25.22
C ASN A 94 -5.09 20.94 -25.20
N ASP A 95 -4.62 20.34 -24.11
CA ASP A 95 -4.59 18.88 -23.93
C ASP A 95 -5.18 18.49 -22.57
N PRO A 96 -6.49 18.21 -22.50
CA PRO A 96 -7.15 17.79 -21.26
C PRO A 96 -6.64 16.44 -20.72
N MET A 97 -5.96 15.65 -21.53
CA MET A 97 -5.39 14.35 -21.15
C MET A 97 -3.94 14.44 -20.67
N ALA A 98 -3.37 15.63 -20.72
CA ALA A 98 -2.01 15.84 -20.26
C ALA A 98 -1.89 15.58 -18.75
N VAL A 99 -0.89 14.81 -18.40
CA VAL A 99 -0.56 14.45 -17.02
C VAL A 99 0.89 14.81 -16.75
N ARG A 100 1.13 15.45 -15.61
CA ARG A 100 2.48 15.66 -15.08
C ARG A 100 2.49 15.38 -13.58
N PHE A 101 3.68 15.27 -13.04
CA PHE A 101 3.87 15.02 -11.62
C PHE A 101 4.69 16.16 -11.01
N ARG A 102 4.40 16.48 -9.76
CA ARG A 102 5.15 17.47 -8.99
C ARG A 102 5.80 16.79 -7.80
N TRP A 103 7.11 16.89 -7.70
CA TRP A 103 7.83 16.43 -6.53
C TRP A 103 8.00 17.57 -5.54
N VAL A 104 7.17 17.60 -4.51
CA VAL A 104 7.02 18.74 -3.59
C VAL A 104 8.30 18.98 -2.78
N THR A 105 8.90 17.95 -2.24
CA THR A 105 10.08 18.05 -1.35
C THR A 105 11.34 18.52 -2.08
N GLN A 106 11.44 18.25 -3.37
CA GLN A 106 12.56 18.71 -4.21
C GLN A 106 12.31 20.08 -4.86
N GLY A 107 11.77 21.03 -4.08
CA GLY A 107 11.52 22.40 -4.57
C GLY A 107 10.40 22.50 -5.59
N ASN A 108 9.38 21.66 -5.51
CA ASN A 108 8.28 21.57 -6.48
C ASN A 108 8.75 21.27 -7.91
N GLN A 109 9.72 20.39 -8.05
CA GLN A 109 10.20 19.96 -9.36
C GLN A 109 9.06 19.32 -10.15
N VAL A 110 8.85 19.81 -11.37
CA VAL A 110 7.87 19.24 -12.30
C VAL A 110 8.53 18.10 -13.07
N LEU A 111 7.88 16.95 -13.04
CA LEU A 111 8.28 15.73 -13.76
C LEU A 111 7.27 15.45 -14.86
N GLU A 112 7.77 15.17 -16.04
CA GLU A 112 6.95 14.81 -17.19
C GLU A 112 6.38 13.40 -17.05
N ASN A 113 5.28 13.11 -17.73
CA ASN A 113 4.59 11.82 -17.65
C ASN A 113 5.49 10.61 -17.95
N TRP A 114 6.46 10.74 -18.84
CA TRP A 114 7.39 9.64 -19.18
C TRP A 114 8.47 9.40 -18.11
N GLN A 115 8.70 10.36 -17.23
CA GLN A 115 9.67 10.25 -16.12
C GLN A 115 9.11 9.49 -14.92
N VAL A 116 7.79 9.33 -14.83
CA VAL A 116 7.16 8.70 -13.68
C VAL A 116 6.21 7.59 -14.12
N SER A 117 6.50 6.37 -13.69
CA SER A 117 5.58 5.25 -13.83
C SER A 117 4.66 5.22 -12.61
N HIS A 118 3.39 5.55 -12.82
CA HIS A 118 2.38 5.60 -11.77
C HIS A 118 1.51 4.33 -11.79
N MET A 119 1.70 3.45 -10.82
CA MET A 119 0.86 2.28 -10.60
C MET A 119 -0.21 2.59 -9.56
N ARG A 120 -1.46 2.15 -9.82
CA ARG A 120 -2.63 2.41 -8.97
C ARG A 120 -3.45 1.16 -8.73
N LEU A 121 -3.94 0.99 -7.51
CA LEU A 121 -5.01 0.03 -7.22
C LEU A 121 -6.36 0.73 -7.38
N LEU A 122 -7.05 0.42 -8.47
CA LEU A 122 -8.38 0.94 -8.76
C LEU A 122 -9.41 0.11 -8.00
N GLY A 123 -10.05 0.68 -7.01
CA GLY A 123 -11.08 -0.01 -6.23
C GLY A 123 -12.23 0.89 -5.81
N ASN A 124 -12.04 2.22 -5.85
CA ASN A 124 -13.07 3.18 -5.47
C ASN A 124 -12.87 4.50 -6.21
N ASP A 125 -13.86 4.90 -6.99
CA ASP A 125 -13.85 6.13 -7.80
C ASP A 125 -13.73 7.42 -6.94
N ALA A 126 -14.02 7.33 -5.64
CA ALA A 126 -13.89 8.46 -4.72
C ALA A 126 -12.44 8.95 -4.55
N PHE A 127 -11.44 8.14 -4.89
CA PHE A 127 -10.02 8.46 -4.76
C PHE A 127 -9.36 8.89 -6.06
N LEU A 128 -10.08 8.88 -7.18
CA LEU A 128 -9.54 9.33 -8.46
C LEU A 128 -8.96 10.75 -8.36
N PRO A 129 -7.79 11.03 -8.96
CA PRO A 129 -7.00 10.22 -9.87
C PRO A 129 -6.04 9.23 -9.20
N TYR A 130 -6.09 9.09 -7.89
CA TYR A 130 -5.25 8.18 -7.11
C TYR A 130 -5.90 6.81 -6.92
N GLY A 131 -5.11 5.86 -6.43
CA GLY A 131 -5.58 4.54 -6.05
C GLY A 131 -6.08 4.48 -4.60
N ALA A 132 -6.66 3.34 -4.23
CA ALA A 132 -7.11 3.08 -2.87
C ALA A 132 -6.34 1.90 -2.26
N SER A 133 -5.87 2.07 -1.02
CA SER A 133 -5.23 0.98 -0.28
C SER A 133 -6.17 -0.21 -0.09
N VAL A 134 -5.63 -1.43 -0.13
CA VAL A 134 -6.36 -2.65 0.25
C VAL A 134 -6.89 -2.57 1.69
N LEU A 135 -6.27 -1.76 2.54
CA LEU A 135 -6.67 -1.56 3.93
C LEU A 135 -7.85 -0.58 4.10
N GLU A 136 -8.24 0.16 3.07
CA GLU A 136 -9.30 1.18 3.18
C GLU A 136 -10.64 0.62 3.70
N PRO A 137 -11.14 -0.54 3.25
CA PRO A 137 -12.37 -1.12 3.80
C PRO A 137 -12.27 -1.46 5.29
N ALA A 138 -11.08 -1.78 5.79
CA ALA A 138 -10.85 -2.12 7.19
C ALA A 138 -10.74 -0.90 8.12
N ARG A 139 -10.61 0.31 7.58
CA ARG A 139 -10.43 1.56 8.35
C ARG A 139 -11.50 1.78 9.41
N ARG A 140 -12.76 1.56 9.05
CA ARG A 140 -13.88 1.75 9.98
C ARG A 140 -13.82 0.77 11.16
N ILE A 141 -13.60 -0.49 10.87
CA ILE A 141 -13.52 -1.56 11.87
C ILE A 141 -12.33 -1.33 12.80
N TRP A 142 -11.19 -0.94 12.24
CA TRP A 142 -9.99 -0.60 13.00
C TRP A 142 -10.24 0.52 14.02
N ARG A 143 -10.89 1.60 13.60
CA ARG A 143 -11.26 2.70 14.51
C ARG A 143 -12.19 2.25 15.64
N GLN A 144 -13.16 1.39 15.32
CA GLN A 144 -14.06 0.83 16.32
C GLN A 144 -13.33 -0.07 17.32
N MET A 145 -12.34 -0.85 16.85
CA MET A 145 -11.52 -1.71 17.69
C MET A 145 -10.70 -0.89 18.69
N ILE A 146 -10.04 0.16 18.25
CA ILE A 146 -9.27 1.05 19.15
C ILE A 146 -10.19 1.64 20.24
N LEU A 147 -11.36 2.16 19.86
CA LEU A 147 -12.32 2.70 20.83
C LEU A 147 -12.78 1.65 21.84
N LEU A 148 -12.94 0.42 21.41
CA LEU A 148 -13.34 -0.70 22.27
C LEU A 148 -12.22 -1.11 23.24
N GLU A 149 -10.97 -1.13 22.77
CA GLU A 149 -9.79 -1.37 23.62
C GLU A 149 -9.65 -0.29 24.69
N ASP A 150 -9.79 0.98 24.34
CA ASP A 150 -9.76 2.12 25.28
C ASP A 150 -10.93 2.01 26.29
N ALA A 151 -12.13 1.73 25.83
CA ALA A 151 -13.28 1.56 26.71
C ALA A 151 -13.11 0.39 27.68
N MET A 152 -12.53 -0.73 27.24
CA MET A 152 -12.20 -1.88 28.10
C MET A 152 -11.17 -1.50 29.17
N LEU A 153 -10.14 -0.73 28.81
CA LEU A 153 -9.14 -0.27 29.77
C LEU A 153 -9.76 0.62 30.84
N VAL A 154 -10.53 1.61 30.42
CA VAL A 154 -11.25 2.52 31.35
C VAL A 154 -12.19 1.73 32.26
N HIS A 155 -12.98 0.79 31.69
CA HIS A 155 -13.88 -0.04 32.47
C HIS A 155 -13.15 -0.88 33.53
N ARG A 156 -11.99 -1.44 33.20
CA ARG A 156 -11.16 -2.20 34.18
C ARG A 156 -10.64 -1.31 35.28
N ILE A 157 -10.15 -0.11 34.96
CA ILE A 157 -9.63 0.84 35.95
C ILE A 157 -10.73 1.30 36.89
N VAL A 158 -11.89 1.66 36.36
CA VAL A 158 -13.01 2.18 37.16
C VAL A 158 -13.66 1.08 38.02
N ARG A 159 -13.79 -0.15 37.50
CA ARG A 159 -14.43 -1.27 38.22
C ARG A 159 -13.48 -2.13 39.05
N ALA A 160 -12.18 -2.04 38.88
CA ALA A 160 -11.21 -2.83 39.62
C ALA A 160 -11.36 -2.72 41.16
N PRO A 161 -11.65 -1.54 41.75
CA PRO A 161 -11.87 -1.40 43.21
C PRO A 161 -13.28 -1.80 43.67
N GLY A 162 -14.22 -2.05 42.75
CA GLY A 162 -15.63 -2.33 43.09
C GLY A 162 -15.92 -3.79 43.44
N ARG A 163 -15.47 -4.27 44.56
CA ARG A 163 -15.96 -5.54 45.14
C ARG A 163 -17.33 -5.30 45.74
N ARG A 164 -18.36 -5.95 45.23
CA ARG A 164 -19.70 -5.97 45.87
C ARG A 164 -19.78 -7.22 46.73
N VAL A 165 -20.02 -7.01 48.00
CA VAL A 165 -20.27 -8.09 48.96
C VAL A 165 -21.73 -8.02 49.36
N PHE A 166 -22.46 -9.07 49.12
CA PHE A 166 -23.85 -9.19 49.53
C PHE A 166 -23.87 -9.97 50.84
N TYR A 167 -24.38 -9.40 51.89
CA TYR A 167 -24.66 -10.08 53.15
C TYR A 167 -26.14 -10.45 53.16
N ILE A 168 -26.40 -11.75 53.19
CA ILE A 168 -27.77 -12.30 53.29
C ILE A 168 -27.87 -12.91 54.66
N ASP A 169 -28.80 -12.38 55.48
CA ASP A 169 -29.10 -12.96 56.76
C ASP A 169 -30.10 -14.13 56.52
N VAL A 170 -29.63 -15.34 56.70
CA VAL A 170 -30.39 -16.56 56.50
C VAL A 170 -31.05 -17.08 57.79
N GLY A 171 -30.88 -16.33 58.90
CA GLY A 171 -31.42 -16.75 60.21
C GLY A 171 -30.83 -18.11 60.66
N ASN A 172 -31.70 -19.06 60.97
CA ASN A 172 -31.29 -20.38 61.44
C ASN A 172 -31.21 -21.48 60.32
N VAL A 173 -31.26 -21.07 59.06
CA VAL A 173 -31.16 -22.02 57.92
C VAL A 173 -29.71 -22.46 57.73
N PRO A 174 -29.43 -23.78 57.61
CA PRO A 174 -28.07 -24.27 57.41
C PRO A 174 -27.51 -23.77 56.05
N PRO A 175 -26.21 -23.43 55.97
CA PRO A 175 -25.60 -22.89 54.74
C PRO A 175 -25.70 -23.83 53.53
N GLU A 176 -26.01 -25.10 53.74
CA GLU A 176 -26.14 -26.13 52.70
C GLU A 176 -27.51 -26.07 51.98
N GLU A 177 -28.51 -25.30 52.55
CA GLU A 177 -29.86 -25.17 52.00
C GLU A 177 -30.14 -23.78 51.41
N VAL A 178 -29.16 -22.86 51.37
CA VAL A 178 -29.24 -21.52 50.81
C VAL A 178 -28.60 -21.49 49.43
#